data_d8b6f33c8c9c018bdcec7538d7ef1e0c
#
_entry.id   d8b6f33c8c9c018bdcec7538d7ef1e0c
#
_cell.length_a   1.000
_cell.length_b   1.000
_cell.length_c   1.000
_cell.angle_alpha   90.00
_cell.angle_beta   90.00
_cell.angle_gamma   90.00
#
_symmetry.space_group_name_H-M   'P 1'
#
loop_
_entity.id
_entity.type
_entity.pdbx_description
1 polymer ?
#
loop_
_entity_poly.entity_id
_entity_poly.type
_entity_poly.pdbx_seq_one_letter_code
_entity_poly.pdbx_strand_id
1 'polypeptide(L)'
;MTKRVEKSDHEWKSELTPAEYRIIREKGTEPPFTGEYCDTKDPGIYRCRVCGTPLFSSNTKYDSGSGWPSFYEPVVADNVCENEDRSHHMRRTEVLCTVCDAHLGHVFPDGPNPTGLRYCINSASLELDQDMSPGPGSGQG
;
A
#
# COMPACT_ATOMS: atom_id res chain seq x y z
N MET A 1 13.11 15.97 -7.00
CA MET A 1 13.65 14.87 -6.21
C MET A 1 12.88 14.70 -4.93
N THR A 2 12.48 13.52 -4.64
CA THR A 2 11.69 13.24 -3.45
C THR A 2 12.60 13.19 -2.23
N LYS A 3 12.20 13.91 -1.19
CA LYS A 3 12.96 13.93 0.04
C LYS A 3 12.41 12.86 0.97
N ARG A 4 13.28 12.05 1.52
CA ARG A 4 12.85 11.02 2.46
C ARG A 4 12.33 11.66 3.74
N VAL A 5 11.31 11.00 4.32
CA VAL A 5 10.76 11.37 5.61
C VAL A 5 11.33 10.39 6.63
N GLU A 6 12.04 10.90 7.61
CA GLU A 6 12.60 10.09 8.68
C GLU A 6 12.03 10.54 10.01
N LYS A 7 11.57 9.60 10.81
CA LYS A 7 10.94 9.89 12.09
C LYS A 7 11.48 8.95 13.15
N SER A 8 11.60 9.45 14.36
CA SER A 8 11.98 8.59 15.49
C SER A 8 10.78 7.72 15.88
N ASP A 9 11.05 6.67 16.65
CA ASP A 9 9.97 5.81 17.15
C ASP A 9 8.93 6.62 17.93
N HIS A 10 9.39 7.60 18.69
CA HIS A 10 8.47 8.46 19.45
C HIS A 10 7.52 9.22 18.53
N GLU A 11 8.04 9.76 17.43
CA GLU A 11 7.21 10.48 16.47
C GLU A 11 6.22 9.55 15.80
N TRP A 12 6.66 8.35 15.42
CA TRP A 12 5.75 7.39 14.83
C TRP A 12 4.61 7.03 15.77
N LYS A 13 4.94 6.77 17.05
CA LYS A 13 3.93 6.39 18.02
C LYS A 13 2.95 7.52 18.33
N SER A 14 3.39 8.77 18.23
CA SER A 14 2.50 9.88 18.49
C SER A 14 1.55 10.18 17.33
N GLU A 15 1.91 9.78 16.11
CA GLU A 15 1.09 10.06 14.94
C GLU A 15 0.17 8.93 14.54
N LEU A 16 0.44 7.72 15.00
CA LEU A 16 -0.30 6.53 14.59
C LEU A 16 -1.03 5.94 15.78
N THR A 17 -2.18 5.31 15.51
CA THR A 17 -2.82 4.51 16.55
C THR A 17 -1.95 3.29 16.83
N PRO A 18 -2.11 2.61 17.96
CA PRO A 18 -1.34 1.40 18.22
C PRO A 18 -1.49 0.34 17.13
N ALA A 19 -2.67 0.19 16.55
CA ALA A 19 -2.89 -0.77 15.48
C ALA A 19 -2.14 -0.36 14.21
N GLU A 20 -2.18 0.93 13.86
CA GLU A 20 -1.46 1.44 12.71
C GLU A 20 0.05 1.31 12.88
N TYR A 21 0.56 1.61 14.07
CA TYR A 21 1.99 1.49 14.36
C TYR A 21 2.45 0.04 14.18
N ARG A 22 1.67 -0.91 14.69
CA ARG A 22 2.03 -2.32 14.56
C ARG A 22 2.12 -2.74 13.09
N ILE A 23 1.20 -2.26 12.26
CA ILE A 23 1.19 -2.63 10.85
C ILE A 23 2.29 -1.88 10.09
N ILE A 24 2.40 -0.58 10.29
CA ILE A 24 3.27 0.27 9.49
C ILE A 24 4.74 0.16 9.88
N ARG A 25 5.02 0.06 11.18
CA ARG A 25 6.40 0.06 11.66
C ARG A 25 6.88 -1.30 12.14
N GLU A 26 5.98 -2.17 12.57
CA GLU A 26 6.36 -3.49 13.06
C GLU A 26 6.03 -4.60 12.08
N LYS A 27 5.71 -4.23 10.85
CA LYS A 27 5.44 -5.17 9.76
C LYS A 27 4.29 -6.12 10.06
N GLY A 28 3.32 -5.64 10.81
CA GLY A 28 2.12 -6.42 11.07
C GLY A 28 1.23 -6.46 9.84
N THR A 29 0.21 -7.29 9.91
CA THR A 29 -0.77 -7.43 8.83
C THR A 29 -2.15 -7.30 9.44
N GLU A 30 -3.00 -6.47 8.83
CA GLU A 30 -4.38 -6.39 9.30
C GLU A 30 -5.09 -7.69 8.96
N PRO A 31 -6.10 -8.09 9.74
CA PRO A 31 -6.85 -9.30 9.41
C PRO A 31 -7.54 -9.16 8.06
N PRO A 32 -7.69 -10.25 7.30
CA PRO A 32 -8.33 -10.17 6.00
C PRO A 32 -9.80 -9.75 6.12
N PHE A 33 -10.27 -9.02 5.14
CA PHE A 33 -11.64 -8.54 5.03
C PHE A 33 -12.05 -7.52 6.11
N THR A 34 -11.09 -7.00 6.88
CA THR A 34 -11.40 -6.02 7.92
C THR A 34 -10.94 -4.60 7.55
N GLY A 35 -10.10 -4.45 6.55
CA GLY A 35 -9.55 -3.14 6.20
C GLY A 35 -10.57 -2.25 5.52
N GLU A 36 -10.43 -0.96 5.75
CA GLU A 36 -11.36 0.04 5.26
C GLU A 36 -11.50 0.02 3.73
N TYR A 37 -10.43 -0.28 3.04
CA TYR A 37 -10.43 -0.19 1.58
C TYR A 37 -10.50 -1.54 0.86
N CYS A 38 -10.76 -2.62 1.59
CA CYS A 38 -10.78 -3.94 0.96
C CYS A 38 -11.76 -3.99 -0.21
N ASP A 39 -12.98 -3.50 -0.02
CA ASP A 39 -14.01 -3.54 -1.05
C ASP A 39 -14.30 -2.19 -1.67
N THR A 40 -13.50 -1.18 -1.39
CA THR A 40 -13.74 0.17 -1.89
C THR A 40 -13.54 0.22 -3.40
N LYS A 41 -14.50 0.84 -4.09
CA LYS A 41 -14.43 1.03 -5.54
C LYS A 41 -14.46 2.51 -5.94
N ASP A 42 -14.36 3.40 -4.97
CA ASP A 42 -14.38 4.84 -5.24
C ASP A 42 -13.13 5.27 -6.02
N PRO A 43 -13.27 6.17 -6.97
CA PRO A 43 -12.11 6.64 -7.74
C PRO A 43 -11.21 7.54 -6.91
N GLY A 44 -9.94 7.51 -7.17
CA GLY A 44 -8.97 8.36 -6.50
C GLY A 44 -7.60 7.73 -6.45
N ILE A 45 -6.72 8.38 -5.70
CA ILE A 45 -5.35 7.92 -5.51
C ILE A 45 -5.19 7.50 -4.05
N TYR A 46 -4.64 6.32 -3.85
CA TYR A 46 -4.32 5.84 -2.50
C TYR A 46 -2.93 6.36 -2.14
N ARG A 47 -2.86 7.16 -1.08
CA ARG A 47 -1.62 7.76 -0.61
C ARG A 47 -1.10 7.03 0.61
N CYS A 48 0.19 7.16 0.86
CA CYS A 48 0.78 6.66 2.10
C CYS A 48 0.14 7.35 3.29
N ARG A 49 -0.33 6.57 4.25
CA ARG A 49 -0.99 7.09 5.44
C ARG A 49 -0.10 8.05 6.22
N VAL A 50 1.21 7.83 6.17
CA VAL A 50 2.16 8.59 6.97
C VAL A 50 2.65 9.84 6.28
N CYS A 51 3.09 9.75 5.04
CA CYS A 51 3.76 10.87 4.38
C CYS A 51 2.97 11.44 3.20
N GLY A 52 1.85 10.83 2.83
CA GLY A 52 1.02 11.36 1.75
C GLY A 52 1.52 11.06 0.33
N THR A 53 2.59 10.31 0.19
CA THR A 53 3.10 9.98 -1.14
C THR A 53 2.07 9.17 -1.93
N PRO A 54 1.78 9.51 -3.20
CA PRO A 54 0.88 8.71 -4.01
C PRO A 54 1.45 7.32 -4.25
N LEU A 55 0.67 6.29 -3.97
CA LEU A 55 1.17 4.91 -4.05
C LEU A 55 0.44 4.09 -5.11
N PHE A 56 -0.89 4.08 -5.09
CA PHE A 56 -1.67 3.27 -6.00
C PHE A 56 -2.90 4.03 -6.48
N SER A 57 -3.35 3.70 -7.69
CA SER A 57 -4.54 4.30 -8.28
C SER A 57 -5.71 3.33 -8.19
N SER A 58 -6.91 3.87 -8.00
CA SER A 58 -8.12 3.06 -8.07
C SER A 58 -8.25 2.35 -9.41
N ASN A 59 -7.61 2.88 -10.46
CA ASN A 59 -7.66 2.27 -11.79
C ASN A 59 -6.97 0.91 -11.85
N THR A 60 -6.05 0.63 -10.94
CA THR A 60 -5.35 -0.65 -10.93
C THR A 60 -5.82 -1.56 -9.79
N LYS A 61 -6.78 -1.08 -8.98
CA LYS A 61 -7.33 -1.88 -7.90
C LYS A 61 -8.30 -2.93 -8.45
N TYR A 62 -8.21 -4.15 -7.94
CA TYR A 62 -9.11 -5.20 -8.36
C TYR A 62 -9.42 -6.12 -7.19
N ASP A 63 -10.47 -6.92 -7.33
CA ASP A 63 -10.89 -7.87 -6.29
C ASP A 63 -10.11 -9.17 -6.47
N SER A 64 -9.12 -9.39 -5.62
CA SER A 64 -8.30 -10.60 -5.68
C SER A 64 -8.87 -11.73 -4.84
N GLY A 65 -9.88 -11.46 -4.03
CA GLY A 65 -10.42 -12.45 -3.10
C GLY A 65 -9.54 -12.69 -1.89
N SER A 66 -8.43 -11.95 -1.76
CA SER A 66 -7.48 -12.21 -0.69
C SER A 66 -7.90 -11.63 0.65
N GLY A 67 -8.79 -10.66 0.66
CA GLY A 67 -9.19 -9.98 1.90
C GLY A 67 -8.44 -8.69 2.17
N TRP A 68 -7.57 -8.28 1.26
CA TRP A 68 -6.85 -7.01 1.36
C TRP A 68 -6.98 -6.25 0.06
N PRO A 69 -6.87 -4.90 0.09
CA PRO A 69 -6.83 -4.12 -1.14
C PRO A 69 -5.73 -4.63 -2.06
N SER A 70 -6.06 -4.88 -3.30
CA SER A 70 -5.11 -5.44 -4.25
C SER A 70 -5.00 -4.58 -5.50
N PHE A 71 -3.78 -4.41 -5.97
CA PHE A 71 -3.47 -3.57 -7.12
C PHE A 71 -2.47 -4.33 -8.00
N TYR A 72 -2.51 -4.11 -9.30
CA TYR A 72 -1.55 -4.83 -10.16
C TYR A 72 -0.33 -3.99 -10.51
N GLU A 73 -0.30 -2.71 -10.15
CA GLU A 73 0.91 -1.89 -10.29
C GLU A 73 0.80 -0.62 -9.46
N PRO A 74 1.93 -0.04 -9.04
CA PRO A 74 1.91 1.25 -8.34
C PRO A 74 1.65 2.40 -9.32
N VAL A 75 1.18 3.54 -8.80
CA VAL A 75 0.90 4.70 -9.65
C VAL A 75 2.21 5.32 -10.16
N VAL A 76 3.27 5.28 -9.37
CA VAL A 76 4.62 5.68 -9.76
C VAL A 76 5.54 4.60 -9.21
N ALA A 77 6.23 3.89 -10.08
CA ALA A 77 7.03 2.74 -9.66
C ALA A 77 8.05 3.10 -8.58
N ASP A 78 8.67 4.27 -8.69
CA ASP A 78 9.70 4.67 -7.75
C ASP A 78 9.18 5.05 -6.37
N ASN A 79 7.87 5.17 -6.20
CA ASN A 79 7.30 5.53 -4.90
C ASN A 79 7.19 4.33 -3.96
N VAL A 80 7.38 3.13 -4.46
CA VAL A 80 7.42 1.93 -3.63
C VAL A 80 8.73 1.20 -3.85
N CYS A 81 9.19 0.49 -2.82
CA CYS A 81 10.38 -0.33 -2.95
C CYS A 81 10.10 -1.70 -2.33
N GLU A 82 10.94 -2.65 -2.66
CA GLU A 82 10.74 -4.04 -2.27
C GLU A 82 11.88 -4.51 -1.41
N ASN A 83 11.56 -5.41 -0.48
CA ASN A 83 12.54 -6.00 0.40
C ASN A 83 12.13 -7.44 0.67
N GLU A 84 13.09 -8.33 0.88
CA GLU A 84 12.76 -9.70 1.16
C GLU A 84 12.29 -9.85 2.61
N ASP A 85 11.16 -10.52 2.80
CA ASP A 85 10.59 -10.76 4.12
C ASP A 85 10.60 -12.25 4.38
N ARG A 86 11.36 -12.69 5.37
CA ARG A 86 11.48 -14.09 5.74
C ARG A 86 10.74 -14.45 7.04
N SER A 87 9.87 -13.56 7.49
CA SER A 87 9.13 -13.83 8.71
C SER A 87 8.17 -14.99 8.54
N HIS A 88 7.77 -15.60 9.65
CA HIS A 88 6.79 -16.70 9.67
C HIS A 88 7.25 -17.90 8.82
N HIS A 89 8.56 -18.12 8.72
CA HIS A 89 9.13 -19.23 7.95
C HIS A 89 8.72 -19.19 6.48
N MET A 90 8.36 -18.02 5.97
CA MET A 90 7.99 -17.82 4.58
C MET A 90 8.95 -16.86 3.94
N ARG A 91 9.07 -16.96 2.62
CA ARG A 91 9.83 -15.98 1.85
C ARG A 91 8.85 -15.18 1.01
N ARG A 92 8.70 -13.93 1.31
CA ARG A 92 7.78 -13.05 0.60
C ARG A 92 8.51 -11.76 0.22
N THR A 93 7.96 -11.02 -0.73
CA THR A 93 8.50 -9.72 -1.10
C THR A 93 7.67 -8.62 -0.44
N GLU A 94 8.30 -7.94 0.50
CA GLU A 94 7.67 -6.85 1.23
C GLU A 94 7.66 -5.58 0.38
N VAL A 95 6.59 -4.79 0.46
CA VAL A 95 6.47 -3.52 -0.26
C VAL A 95 6.46 -2.39 0.77
N LEU A 96 7.32 -1.40 0.55
CA LEU A 96 7.47 -0.27 1.45
C LEU A 96 7.30 1.03 0.69
N CYS A 97 6.91 2.08 1.41
CA CYS A 97 6.92 3.43 0.84
C CYS A 97 8.37 3.90 0.74
N THR A 98 8.80 4.29 -0.46
CA THR A 98 10.18 4.74 -0.67
C THR A 98 10.50 5.99 0.16
N VAL A 99 9.52 6.84 0.41
CA VAL A 99 9.74 8.12 1.06
C VAL A 99 9.91 8.00 2.57
N CYS A 100 9.13 7.15 3.23
CA CYS A 100 9.16 7.07 4.69
C CYS A 100 9.40 5.67 5.25
N ASP A 101 9.60 4.68 4.39
CA ASP A 101 9.83 3.28 4.78
C ASP A 101 8.64 2.63 5.51
N ALA A 102 7.45 3.20 5.40
CA ALA A 102 6.28 2.56 5.98
C ALA A 102 6.05 1.20 5.32
N HIS A 103 5.79 0.19 6.13
CA HIS A 103 5.45 -1.14 5.61
C HIS A 103 4.05 -1.07 5.01
N LEU A 104 3.92 -1.40 3.74
CA LEU A 104 2.64 -1.32 3.03
C LEU A 104 1.97 -2.69 2.93
N GLY A 105 2.73 -3.70 2.60
CA GLY A 105 2.21 -5.04 2.39
C GLY A 105 3.22 -5.90 1.67
N HIS A 106 2.72 -6.73 0.75
CA HIS A 106 3.57 -7.66 0.00
C HIS A 106 3.13 -7.71 -1.45
N VAL A 107 4.04 -8.11 -2.33
CA VAL A 107 3.72 -8.31 -3.74
C VAL A 107 3.97 -9.75 -4.11
N PHE A 108 3.07 -10.32 -4.92
CA PHE A 108 3.11 -11.73 -5.34
C PHE A 108 3.02 -11.82 -6.86
N PRO A 109 3.56 -12.87 -7.47
CA PRO A 109 3.58 -13.00 -8.93
C PRO A 109 2.32 -13.64 -9.51
N ASP A 110 1.22 -13.64 -8.80
CA ASP A 110 -0.03 -14.27 -9.23
C ASP A 110 -1.12 -13.25 -9.51
N GLY A 111 -0.77 -12.12 -10.08
CA GLY A 111 -1.72 -11.06 -10.41
C GLY A 111 -2.19 -11.10 -11.85
N PRO A 112 -3.07 -10.16 -12.21
CA PRO A 112 -3.62 -10.11 -13.56
C PRO A 112 -2.70 -9.39 -14.53
N ASN A 113 -3.01 -9.50 -15.83
CA ASN A 113 -2.36 -8.67 -16.82
C ASN A 113 -2.67 -7.20 -16.52
N PRO A 114 -1.80 -6.27 -16.86
CA PRO A 114 -0.61 -6.46 -17.71
C PRO A 114 0.64 -6.85 -16.96
N THR A 115 0.70 -6.70 -15.64
CA THR A 115 1.96 -6.92 -14.94
C THR A 115 2.16 -8.33 -14.43
N GLY A 116 1.07 -9.07 -14.21
CA GLY A 116 1.17 -10.37 -13.56
C GLY A 116 1.45 -10.27 -12.06
N LEU A 117 1.38 -9.09 -11.48
CA LEU A 117 1.71 -8.88 -10.08
C LEU A 117 0.46 -8.57 -9.26
N ARG A 118 0.48 -8.99 -8.00
CA ARG A 118 -0.58 -8.70 -7.04
C ARG A 118 0.07 -7.99 -5.86
N TYR A 119 -0.15 -6.68 -5.76
CA TYR A 119 0.27 -5.90 -4.61
C TYR A 119 -0.85 -5.97 -3.58
N CYS A 120 -0.61 -6.70 -2.50
CA CYS A 120 -1.60 -6.94 -1.46
C CYS A 120 -1.25 -6.00 -0.31
N ILE A 121 -2.02 -4.95 -0.13
CA ILE A 121 -1.62 -3.82 0.71
C ILE A 121 -2.58 -3.67 1.89
N ASN A 122 -2.04 -3.35 3.06
CA ASN A 122 -2.86 -3.13 4.24
C ASN A 122 -3.60 -1.80 4.12
N SER A 123 -4.92 -1.80 4.36
CA SER A 123 -5.70 -0.55 4.34
C SER A 123 -5.15 0.45 5.35
N ALA A 124 -4.64 -0.04 6.49
CA ALA A 124 -4.11 0.85 7.53
C ALA A 124 -2.91 1.67 7.05
N SER A 125 -2.25 1.23 5.98
CA SER A 125 -1.10 1.95 5.42
C SER A 125 -1.50 2.94 4.33
N LEU A 126 -2.78 3.03 4.02
CA LEU A 126 -3.28 3.83 2.90
C LEU A 126 -4.29 4.88 3.35
N GLU A 127 -4.38 5.93 2.54
CA GLU A 127 -5.44 6.92 2.69
C GLU A 127 -5.92 7.28 1.27
N LEU A 128 -7.20 7.07 1.01
CA LEU A 128 -7.75 7.34 -0.32
C LEU A 128 -8.02 8.83 -0.47
N ASP A 129 -7.44 9.43 -1.49
CA ASP A 129 -7.66 10.84 -1.83
C ASP A 129 -8.57 10.89 -3.03
N GLN A 130 -9.84 11.16 -2.81
CA GLN A 130 -10.84 11.20 -3.87
C GLN A 130 -10.82 12.52 -4.63
N ASP A 131 -10.15 13.52 -4.10
CA ASP A 131 -10.01 14.80 -4.80
C ASP A 131 -8.92 14.73 -5.85
N MET A 132 -8.11 13.66 -5.87
CA MET A 132 -7.04 13.51 -6.82
C MET A 132 -7.48 12.57 -7.92
N SER A 133 -7.37 13.03 -9.16
CA SER A 133 -7.76 12.20 -10.29
C SER A 133 -6.92 10.94 -10.37
N PRO A 134 -7.54 9.78 -10.62
CA PRO A 134 -6.75 8.54 -10.73
C PRO A 134 -5.91 8.46 -12.00
N GLY A 135 -5.95 9.44 -12.83
CA GLY A 135 -5.11 9.47 -14.02
C GLY A 135 -5.89 9.19 -15.28
N PRO A 136 -5.37 9.70 -16.39
CA PRO A 136 -6.07 9.60 -17.62
C PRO A 136 -5.90 8.27 -18.19
N GLY A 137 -5.90 7.57 -18.47
CA GLY A 137 -5.68 6.47 -19.21
C GLY A 137 -6.26 5.23 -18.80
N SER A 138 -6.36 5.00 -17.65
CA SER A 138 -6.81 3.80 -17.28
C SER A 138 -8.19 3.80 -17.03
N GLY A 139 -8.83 3.12 -17.52
CA GLY A 139 -10.15 2.98 -17.29
C GLY A 139 -10.91 4.15 -17.22
N GLN A 140 -10.40 5.13 -17.48
CA GLN A 140 -10.93 6.14 -17.36
C GLN A 140 -11.90 6.30 -18.01
N GLY A 141 -12.07 5.94 -18.18
CA GLY A 141 -13.27 6.02 -18.79
C GLY A 141 -13.68 6.96 -18.23
#